data_839974b1996f19d01c0a987c1e875435
#
_entry.id   839974b1996f19d01c0a987c1e875435
#
_cell.length_a   1.000
_cell.length_b   1.000
_cell.length_c   1.000
_cell.angle_alpha   90.00
_cell.angle_beta   90.00
_cell.angle_gamma   90.00
#
_symmetry.space_group_name_H-M   'P 1'
#
loop_
_entity.id
_entity.type
_entity.pdbx_description
1 polymer ?
#
loop_
_entity_poly.entity_id
_entity_poly.type
_entity_poly.pdbx_seq_one_letter_code
_entity_poly.pdbx_strand_id
1 'polypeptide(L)'
;MPTYLNDVLDGAIEEMRSRSKLKLYESDPQAWLSDVLGKRWYSKQNEIVNAFMDGSRTAVKSANGCGKSAVVADLITWIVATGVPSETLCIVSAPTLSQIEKVIFAYLKVNKGLADVRDRALPGRITETLA
;
A
#
# COMPACT_ATOMS: atom_id res chain seq x y z
N MET A 1 15.14 3.14 38.88
CA MET A 1 15.03 3.78 37.56
C MET A 1 13.69 4.50 37.41
N PRO A 2 13.70 5.73 36.96
CA PRO A 2 12.42 6.42 36.71
C PRO A 2 11.62 5.70 35.65
N THR A 3 10.33 5.52 35.84
CA THR A 3 9.35 4.90 34.91
C THR A 3 9.38 5.59 33.54
N TYR A 4 9.63 6.88 33.55
CA TYR A 4 9.81 7.72 32.38
C TYR A 4 10.89 7.20 31.39
N LEU A 5 12.03 6.75 31.91
CA LEU A 5 13.13 6.24 31.06
C LEU A 5 12.77 4.90 30.41
N ASN A 6 12.04 4.04 31.12
CA ASN A 6 11.54 2.78 30.57
C ASN A 6 10.52 3.03 29.46
N ASP A 7 9.62 3.98 29.62
CA ASP A 7 8.62 4.33 28.61
C ASP A 7 9.28 4.86 27.32
N VAL A 8 10.32 5.69 27.44
CA VAL A 8 11.09 6.19 26.32
C VAL A 8 11.82 5.07 25.58
N LEU A 9 12.44 4.15 26.33
CA LEU A 9 13.14 2.99 25.77
C LEU A 9 12.18 2.04 25.06
N ASP A 10 11.04 1.75 25.67
CA ASP A 10 10.01 0.88 25.06
C ASP A 10 9.46 1.48 23.76
N GLY A 11 9.20 2.78 23.75
CA GLY A 11 8.78 3.51 22.55
C GLY A 11 9.83 3.46 21.43
N ALA A 12 11.11 3.63 21.78
CA ALA A 12 12.21 3.55 20.81
C ALA A 12 12.36 2.14 20.23
N ILE A 13 12.25 1.11 21.07
CA ILE A 13 12.33 -0.30 20.65
C ILE A 13 11.17 -0.63 19.70
N GLU A 14 9.96 -0.18 20.00
CA GLU A 14 8.77 -0.40 19.18
C GLU A 14 8.90 0.30 17.82
N GLU A 15 9.41 1.51 17.80
CA GLU A 15 9.69 2.24 16.57
C GLU A 15 10.72 1.52 15.69
N MET A 16 11.80 1.01 16.30
CA MET A 16 12.82 0.23 15.61
C MET A 16 12.25 -1.06 15.02
N ARG A 17 11.39 -1.76 15.75
CA ARG A 17 10.71 -2.97 15.28
C ARG A 17 9.79 -2.66 14.10
N SER A 18 9.05 -1.57 14.16
CA SER A 18 8.16 -1.13 13.07
C SER A 18 8.96 -0.81 11.82
N ARG A 19 10.07 -0.10 11.94
CA ARG A 19 10.98 0.20 10.81
C ARG A 19 11.58 -1.06 10.20
N SER A 20 11.98 -2.03 11.01
CA SER A 20 12.52 -3.31 10.54
C SER A 20 11.48 -4.10 9.75
N LYS A 21 10.23 -4.13 10.23
CA LYS A 21 9.13 -4.78 9.50
C LYS A 21 8.83 -4.07 8.17
N LEU A 22 8.85 -2.75 8.15
CA LEU A 22 8.65 -1.98 6.92
C LEU A 22 9.73 -2.29 5.89
N LYS A 23 10.98 -2.42 6.30
CA LYS A 23 12.07 -2.81 5.39
C LYS A 23 11.87 -4.17 4.75
N LEU A 24 11.36 -5.15 5.49
CA LEU A 24 11.04 -6.47 4.95
C LEU A 24 9.96 -6.39 3.87
N TYR A 25 8.98 -5.54 4.06
CA TYR A 25 7.88 -5.36 3.12
C TYR A 25 8.24 -4.50 1.89
N GLU A 26 9.27 -3.67 1.96
CA GLU A 26 9.72 -2.86 0.83
C GLU A 26 10.13 -3.70 -0.39
N SER A 27 10.70 -4.86 -0.16
CA SER A 27 11.16 -5.77 -1.21
C SER A 27 10.17 -6.87 -1.54
N ASP A 28 9.12 -7.04 -0.75
CA ASP A 28 8.13 -8.13 -0.91
C ASP A 28 6.70 -7.62 -0.75
N PRO A 29 6.14 -7.04 -1.81
CA PRO A 29 4.76 -6.54 -1.76
C PRO A 29 3.72 -7.63 -1.55
N GLN A 30 3.98 -8.87 -2.00
CA GLN A 30 3.05 -9.98 -1.78
C GLN A 30 2.95 -10.35 -0.30
N ALA A 31 4.07 -10.37 0.42
CA ALA A 31 4.07 -10.61 1.86
C ALA A 31 3.31 -9.52 2.60
N TRP A 32 3.54 -8.25 2.23
CA TRP A 32 2.81 -7.13 2.80
C TRP A 32 1.29 -7.25 2.56
N LEU A 33 0.91 -7.56 1.33
CA LEU A 33 -0.50 -7.69 0.95
C LEU A 33 -1.19 -8.78 1.78
N SER A 34 -0.55 -9.94 1.91
CA SER A 34 -1.06 -11.06 2.66
C SER A 34 -1.20 -10.74 4.15
N ASP A 35 -0.17 -10.13 4.75
CA ASP A 35 -0.11 -9.87 6.20
C ASP A 35 -0.99 -8.70 6.63
N VAL A 36 -1.02 -7.63 5.83
CA VAL A 36 -1.71 -6.39 6.18
C VAL A 36 -3.16 -6.39 5.67
N LEU A 37 -3.38 -6.78 4.43
CA LEU A 37 -4.71 -6.74 3.80
C LEU A 37 -5.42 -8.10 3.79
N GLY A 38 -4.71 -9.19 4.02
CA GLY A 38 -5.28 -10.53 3.95
C GLY A 38 -5.68 -10.95 2.54
N LYS A 39 -5.05 -10.39 1.52
CA LYS A 39 -5.28 -10.66 0.12
C LYS A 39 -4.17 -11.48 -0.50
N ARG A 40 -4.45 -12.09 -1.65
CA ARG A 40 -3.44 -12.71 -2.51
C ARG A 40 -3.72 -12.33 -3.96
N TRP A 41 -2.67 -12.01 -4.68
CA TRP A 41 -2.76 -11.82 -6.13
C TRP A 41 -2.78 -13.18 -6.83
N TYR A 42 -3.64 -13.34 -7.84
CA TYR A 42 -3.57 -14.52 -8.69
C TYR A 42 -2.40 -14.37 -9.70
N SER A 43 -2.11 -15.45 -10.47
CA SER A 43 -0.90 -15.55 -11.29
C SER A 43 -0.66 -14.37 -12.23
N LYS A 44 -1.69 -13.88 -12.91
CA LYS A 44 -1.57 -12.73 -13.83
C LYS A 44 -1.29 -11.42 -13.10
N GLN A 45 -1.86 -11.24 -11.93
CA GLN A 45 -1.58 -10.08 -11.08
C GLN A 45 -0.14 -10.13 -10.56
N ASN A 46 0.35 -11.30 -10.17
CA ASN A 46 1.75 -11.48 -9.78
C ASN A 46 2.72 -11.17 -10.91
N GLU A 47 2.41 -11.53 -12.15
CA GLU A 47 3.21 -11.16 -13.31
C GLU A 47 3.34 -9.63 -13.47
N ILE A 48 2.24 -8.91 -13.28
CA ILE A 48 2.23 -7.44 -13.32
C ILE A 48 3.12 -6.86 -12.22
N VAL A 49 2.97 -7.36 -11.00
CA VAL A 49 3.75 -6.90 -9.85
C VAL A 49 5.22 -7.19 -10.04
N ASN A 50 5.59 -8.37 -10.50
CA ASN A 50 6.98 -8.73 -10.76
C ASN A 50 7.60 -7.84 -11.83
N ALA A 51 6.88 -7.56 -12.91
CA ALA A 51 7.32 -6.64 -13.94
C ALA A 51 7.53 -5.22 -13.39
N PHE A 52 6.62 -4.77 -12.54
CA PHE A 52 6.73 -3.47 -11.88
C PHE A 52 7.97 -3.40 -10.97
N MET A 53 8.26 -4.45 -10.21
CA MET A 53 9.40 -4.48 -9.30
C MET A 53 10.74 -4.57 -10.04
N ASP A 54 10.79 -5.26 -11.18
CA ASP A 54 12.02 -5.46 -11.96
C ASP A 54 12.36 -4.28 -12.88
N GLY A 55 11.36 -3.51 -13.30
CA GLY A 55 11.53 -2.46 -14.30
C GLY A 55 11.32 -1.05 -13.79
N SER A 56 11.91 -0.07 -14.47
CA SER A 56 11.65 1.35 -14.23
C SER A 56 10.34 1.83 -14.87
N ARG A 57 9.89 1.11 -15.90
CA ARG A 57 8.66 1.39 -16.63
C ARG A 57 7.97 0.09 -16.99
N THR A 58 6.68 0.01 -16.72
CA THR A 58 5.88 -1.19 -17.01
C THR A 58 4.62 -0.79 -17.76
N ALA A 59 4.34 -1.47 -18.85
CA ALA A 59 3.10 -1.32 -19.59
C ALA A 59 2.33 -2.63 -19.54
N VAL A 60 1.04 -2.55 -19.23
CA VAL A 60 0.16 -3.71 -19.12
C VAL A 60 -0.97 -3.59 -20.13
N LYS A 61 -1.07 -4.58 -21.01
CA LYS A 61 -2.18 -4.71 -21.94
C LYS A 61 -2.93 -6.00 -21.62
N SER A 62 -4.18 -5.87 -21.25
CA SER A 62 -5.02 -7.02 -20.93
C SER A 62 -6.49 -6.69 -21.16
N ALA A 63 -7.34 -7.72 -21.21
CA ALA A 63 -8.78 -7.54 -21.35
C ALA A 63 -9.37 -6.87 -20.10
N ASN A 64 -10.54 -6.26 -20.26
CA ASN A 64 -11.30 -5.73 -19.14
C ASN A 64 -11.68 -6.85 -18.16
N GLY A 65 -11.69 -6.54 -16.86
CA GLY A 65 -12.04 -7.51 -15.83
C GLY A 65 -10.89 -8.40 -15.36
N CYS A 66 -9.66 -8.16 -15.81
CA CYS A 66 -8.47 -8.93 -15.37
C CYS A 66 -7.89 -8.48 -14.03
N GLY A 67 -8.53 -7.55 -13.34
CA GLY A 67 -8.07 -7.08 -12.04
C GLY A 67 -6.90 -6.09 -12.09
N LYS A 68 -6.65 -5.42 -13.22
CA LYS A 68 -5.59 -4.41 -13.35
C LYS A 68 -5.73 -3.27 -12.36
N SER A 69 -6.93 -2.72 -12.24
CA SER A 69 -7.20 -1.60 -11.34
C SER A 69 -7.03 -1.99 -9.88
N ALA A 70 -7.41 -3.22 -9.52
CA ALA A 70 -7.19 -3.75 -8.19
C ALA A 70 -5.69 -3.86 -7.86
N VAL A 71 -4.88 -4.37 -8.79
CA VAL A 71 -3.42 -4.44 -8.61
C VAL A 71 -2.81 -3.06 -8.46
N VAL A 72 -3.23 -2.10 -9.29
CA VAL A 72 -2.73 -0.72 -9.21
C VAL A 72 -3.06 -0.11 -7.85
N ALA A 73 -4.29 -0.27 -7.39
CA ALA A 73 -4.69 0.22 -6.07
C ALA A 73 -3.92 -0.46 -4.93
N ASP A 74 -3.70 -1.76 -5.02
CA ASP A 74 -2.91 -2.51 -4.04
C ASP A 74 -1.46 -2.03 -4.00
N LEU A 75 -0.84 -1.79 -5.16
CA LEU A 75 0.51 -1.25 -5.25
C LEU A 75 0.60 0.17 -4.71
N ILE A 76 -0.36 1.02 -4.99
CA ILE A 76 -0.43 2.38 -4.42
C ILE A 76 -0.49 2.30 -2.90
N THR A 77 -1.35 1.46 -2.36
CA THR A 77 -1.50 1.28 -0.91
C THR A 77 -0.19 0.79 -0.30
N TRP A 78 0.46 -0.19 -0.93
CA TRP A 78 1.75 -0.70 -0.48
C TRP A 78 2.85 0.37 -0.49
N ILE A 79 2.97 1.12 -1.58
CA ILE A 79 3.98 2.18 -1.70
C ILE A 79 3.80 3.25 -0.62
N VAL A 80 2.58 3.71 -0.42
CA VAL A 80 2.27 4.75 0.56
C VAL A 80 2.47 4.24 1.99
N ALA A 81 2.11 2.99 2.27
CA ALA A 81 2.22 2.40 3.60
C ALA A 81 3.67 2.08 4.00
N THR A 82 4.50 1.68 3.04
CA THR A 82 5.90 1.29 3.30
C THR A 82 6.91 2.39 3.05
N GLY A 83 6.54 3.43 2.30
CA GLY A 83 7.42 4.55 2.00
C GLY A 83 7.55 5.55 3.15
N VAL A 84 8.59 6.38 3.10
CA VAL A 84 8.77 7.47 4.05
C VAL A 84 7.72 8.56 3.77
N PRO A 85 6.90 8.97 4.74
CA PRO A 85 5.76 9.87 4.50
C PRO A 85 6.11 11.20 3.83
N SER A 86 7.28 11.75 4.13
CA SER A 86 7.73 13.03 3.56
C SER A 86 8.42 12.90 2.20
N GLU A 87 8.78 11.67 1.78
CA GLU A 87 9.58 11.41 0.59
C GLU A 87 8.84 10.60 -0.46
N THR A 88 7.65 10.09 -0.14
CA THR A 88 6.89 9.21 -1.02
C THR A 88 5.71 9.95 -1.65
N LEU A 89 5.65 9.92 -2.98
CA LEU A 89 4.56 10.50 -3.75
C LEU A 89 4.11 9.53 -4.83
N CYS A 90 2.82 9.23 -4.86
CA CYS A 90 2.18 8.44 -5.90
C CYS A 90 1.26 9.33 -6.72
N ILE A 91 1.51 9.42 -8.02
CA ILE A 91 0.66 10.20 -8.93
C ILE A 91 -0.12 9.23 -9.82
N VAL A 92 -1.43 9.38 -9.84
CA VAL A 92 -2.33 8.58 -10.68
C VAL A 92 -3.03 9.50 -11.66
N SER A 93 -3.03 9.13 -12.93
CA SER A 93 -3.75 9.86 -13.96
C SER A 93 -4.65 8.93 -14.77
N ALA A 94 -5.74 9.46 -15.27
CA ALA A 94 -6.67 8.78 -16.13
C ALA A 94 -7.32 9.79 -17.10
N PRO A 95 -7.95 9.33 -18.21
CA PRO A 95 -8.63 10.24 -19.13
C PRO A 95 -9.72 11.09 -18.48
N THR A 96 -10.36 10.58 -17.43
CA THR A 96 -11.38 11.32 -16.69
C THR A 96 -11.16 11.19 -15.18
N LEU A 97 -11.47 12.24 -14.45
CA LEU A 97 -11.44 12.24 -12.97
C LEU A 97 -12.42 11.20 -12.40
N SER A 98 -13.54 11.02 -13.06
CA SER A 98 -14.56 10.04 -12.68
C SER A 98 -14.01 8.60 -12.62
N GLN A 99 -13.11 8.22 -13.54
CA GLN A 99 -12.49 6.90 -13.53
C GLN A 99 -11.59 6.72 -12.30
N ILE A 100 -10.84 7.76 -11.93
CA ILE A 100 -9.99 7.71 -10.72
C ILE A 100 -10.88 7.58 -9.48
N GLU A 101 -11.89 8.41 -9.34
CA GLU A 101 -12.78 8.41 -8.18
C GLU A 101 -13.54 7.09 -8.02
N LYS A 102 -14.17 6.61 -9.08
CA LYS A 102 -15.05 5.44 -9.04
C LYS A 102 -14.29 4.12 -8.95
N VAL A 103 -13.07 4.07 -9.47
CA VAL A 103 -12.31 2.82 -9.54
C VAL A 103 -11.18 2.83 -8.51
N ILE A 104 -10.20 3.71 -8.66
CA ILE A 104 -9.00 3.69 -7.82
C ILE A 104 -9.32 4.04 -6.37
N PHE A 105 -10.01 5.13 -6.11
CA PHE A 105 -10.36 5.53 -4.74
C PHE A 105 -11.29 4.53 -4.06
N ALA A 106 -12.20 3.90 -4.82
CA ALA A 106 -13.06 2.85 -4.27
C ALA A 106 -12.23 1.66 -3.75
N TYR A 107 -11.24 1.20 -4.52
CA TYR A 107 -10.35 0.13 -4.09
C TYR A 107 -9.47 0.55 -2.91
N LEU A 108 -8.97 1.79 -2.89
CA LEU A 108 -8.17 2.30 -1.77
C LEU A 108 -8.98 2.32 -0.46
N LYS A 109 -10.24 2.71 -0.52
CA LYS A 109 -11.14 2.68 0.64
C LYS A 109 -11.38 1.25 1.14
N VAL A 110 -11.57 0.31 0.23
CA VAL A 110 -11.69 -1.12 0.59
C VAL A 110 -10.42 -1.63 1.25
N ASN A 111 -9.26 -1.31 0.71
CA ASN A 111 -7.98 -1.71 1.28
C ASN A 111 -7.78 -1.15 2.69
N LYS A 112 -8.13 0.11 2.91
CA LYS A 112 -8.08 0.73 4.23
C LYS A 112 -8.99 0.01 5.22
N GLY A 113 -10.20 -0.32 4.82
CA GLY A 113 -11.14 -1.08 5.65
C GLY A 113 -10.64 -2.48 6.00
N LEU A 114 -10.02 -3.18 5.05
CA LEU A 114 -9.41 -4.49 5.29
C LEU A 114 -8.25 -4.43 6.29
N ALA A 115 -7.42 -3.42 6.20
CA ALA A 115 -6.33 -3.20 7.15
C ALA A 115 -6.86 -2.90 8.56
N ASP A 116 -7.89 -2.09 8.67
CA ASP A 116 -8.52 -1.75 9.96
C ASP A 116 -9.12 -2.99 10.64
N VAL A 117 -9.81 -3.85 9.89
CA VAL A 117 -10.38 -5.10 10.40
C VAL A 117 -9.30 -6.05 10.93
N ARG A 118 -8.13 -6.05 10.34
CA ARG A 118 -7.01 -6.89 10.76
C ARG A 118 -6.13 -6.24 11.84
N ASP A 119 -6.58 -5.15 12.42
CA ASP A 119 -5.86 -4.37 13.42
C ASP A 119 -4.48 -3.90 12.93
N ARG A 120 -4.41 -3.59 11.64
CA ARG A 120 -3.21 -3.12 10.93
C ARG A 120 -3.48 -1.76 10.29
N ALA A 121 -3.99 -0.83 11.07
CA ALA A 121 -4.38 0.48 10.57
C ALA A 121 -3.30 1.12 9.67
N LEU A 122 -3.70 1.53 8.49
CA LEU A 122 -2.84 2.26 7.58
C LEU A 122 -2.70 3.71 8.04
N PRO A 123 -1.52 4.31 7.87
CA PRO A 123 -1.32 5.71 8.24
C PRO A 123 -2.12 6.64 7.34
N GLY A 124 -2.56 7.75 7.92
CA GLY A 124 -3.20 8.80 7.16
C GLY A 124 -4.70 8.62 6.96
N ARG A 125 -5.24 9.46 6.11
CA ARG A 125 -6.65 9.54 5.79
C ARG A 125 -6.85 9.69 4.29
N ILE A 126 -7.85 9.01 3.75
CA ILE A 126 -8.24 9.19 2.35
C ILE A 126 -9.16 10.41 2.27
N THR A 127 -8.71 11.43 1.54
CA THR A 127 -9.50 12.62 1.27
C THR A 127 -9.66 12.79 -0.23
N GLU A 128 -10.88 13.03 -0.67
CA GLU A 128 -11.18 13.40 -2.04
C GLU A 128 -11.36 14.92 -2.08
N THR A 129 -10.44 15.60 -2.77
CA THR A 129 -10.57 17.03 -3.00
C THR A 129 -10.98 17.23 -4.45
N LEU A 130 -12.19 17.73 -4.63
CA LEU A 130 -12.65 18.16 -5.94
C LEU A 130 -11.97 19.49 -6.24
N ALA A 131 -11.17 19.49 -7.27
CA ALA A 131 -10.56 20.72 -7.76
C ALA A 131 -11.57 21.52 -8.60
#